data_631f4ab58bf0920cb447dce79ae39f86
#
_entry.id   631f4ab58bf0920cb447dce79ae39f86
#
_cell.length_a   1.000
_cell.length_b   1.000
_cell.length_c   1.000
_cell.angle_alpha   90.00
_cell.angle_beta   90.00
_cell.angle_gamma   90.00
#
_symmetry.space_group_name_H-M   'P 1'
#
loop_
_entity.id
_entity.type
_entity.pdbx_description
1 polymer ?
#
loop_
_entity_poly.entity_id
_entity_poly.type
_entity_poly.pdbx_seq_one_letter_code
_entity_poly.pdbx_strand_id
1 'polypeptide(L)'
;MTPTPTATLVARDWAEIQERMLVPLYEAVYDRLEVGPGDRLLGLDCGAGLALLLAAARGAAATGVEADPARRALARDRLLEVLAQPPAASSAARPYDALLAFSPAPETLAAALPAVRRGGAVVLADWGPAERCTVPSVPGGGPAPRDLDTVVERAGLRPDGSGRVFCPFGYADVDSAVRGLLSTGLYDGASDASLAEKELAEALHPFERPDGTVWLPNIFRYVIARVA
;
A
#
# COMPACT_ATOMS: atom_id res chain seq x y z
N MET A 1 14.60 9.58 15.33
CA MET A 1 14.36 8.54 16.37
C MET A 1 14.77 7.22 15.75
N THR A 2 15.61 6.42 16.40
CA THR A 2 16.06 5.11 15.89
C THR A 2 14.94 4.10 16.14
N PRO A 3 14.55 3.26 15.13
CA PRO A 3 13.53 2.25 15.31
C PRO A 3 13.93 1.21 16.37
N THR A 4 12.93 0.61 17.03
CA THR A 4 13.17 -0.53 17.92
C THR A 4 13.54 -1.78 17.11
N PRO A 5 14.26 -2.77 17.70
CA PRO A 5 14.56 -4.02 17.00
C PRO A 5 13.31 -4.72 16.44
N THR A 6 12.20 -4.75 17.18
CA THR A 6 10.92 -5.32 16.74
C THR A 6 10.34 -4.58 15.54
N ALA A 7 10.31 -3.25 15.55
CA ALA A 7 9.84 -2.46 14.41
C ALA A 7 10.68 -2.70 13.15
N THR A 8 12.00 -2.91 13.33
CA THR A 8 12.89 -3.23 12.21
C THR A 8 12.58 -4.61 11.60
N LEU A 9 12.25 -5.61 12.42
CA LEU A 9 11.85 -6.94 11.92
C LEU A 9 10.53 -6.87 11.15
N VAL A 10 9.51 -6.21 11.70
CA VAL A 10 8.21 -6.03 11.04
C VAL A 10 8.38 -5.30 9.69
N ALA A 11 9.22 -4.25 9.65
CA ALA A 11 9.48 -3.55 8.40
C ALA A 11 10.20 -4.42 7.35
N ARG A 12 11.10 -5.33 7.78
CA ARG A 12 11.73 -6.30 6.88
C ARG A 12 10.75 -7.33 6.36
N ASP A 13 9.89 -7.89 7.23
CA ASP A 13 8.85 -8.84 6.81
C ASP A 13 7.90 -8.21 5.79
N TRP A 14 7.55 -6.92 5.97
CA TRP A 14 6.85 -6.16 4.94
C TRP A 14 7.64 -6.13 3.62
N ALA A 15 8.89 -5.68 3.65
CA ALA A 15 9.70 -5.46 2.46
C ALA A 15 10.04 -6.75 1.68
N GLU A 16 10.26 -7.86 2.41
CA GLU A 16 10.76 -9.11 1.84
C GLU A 16 9.65 -10.10 1.51
N ILE A 17 8.55 -10.06 2.27
CA ILE A 17 7.47 -11.03 2.14
C ILE A 17 6.22 -10.40 1.53
N GLN A 18 5.73 -9.29 2.12
CA GLN A 18 4.38 -8.80 1.86
C GLN A 18 4.28 -7.80 0.69
N GLU A 19 5.18 -6.83 0.59
CA GLU A 19 5.07 -5.70 -0.33
C GLU A 19 4.91 -6.15 -1.80
N ARG A 20 5.57 -7.23 -2.18
CA ARG A 20 5.52 -7.80 -3.54
C ARG A 20 4.13 -8.31 -3.95
N MET A 21 3.25 -8.61 -2.98
CA MET A 21 1.90 -9.11 -3.27
C MET A 21 1.03 -8.07 -3.96
N LEU A 22 1.40 -6.79 -3.86
CA LEU A 22 0.69 -5.66 -4.46
C LEU A 22 1.22 -5.27 -5.86
N VAL A 23 2.26 -5.96 -6.37
CA VAL A 23 2.82 -5.69 -7.70
C VAL A 23 1.76 -5.68 -8.80
N PRO A 24 0.81 -6.64 -8.87
CA PRO A 24 -0.22 -6.60 -9.91
C PRO A 24 -1.09 -5.33 -9.86
N LEU A 25 -1.35 -4.79 -8.66
CA LEU A 25 -2.09 -3.55 -8.48
C LEU A 25 -1.27 -2.35 -9.00
N TYR A 26 0.01 -2.25 -8.63
CA TYR A 26 0.88 -1.16 -9.07
C TYR A 26 1.02 -1.14 -10.59
N GLU A 27 1.28 -2.30 -11.20
CA GLU A 27 1.43 -2.42 -12.66
C GLU A 27 0.13 -2.02 -13.38
N ALA A 28 -1.03 -2.53 -12.94
CA ALA A 28 -2.31 -2.18 -13.54
C ALA A 28 -2.62 -0.67 -13.46
N VAL A 29 -2.27 -0.04 -12.34
CA VAL A 29 -2.45 1.42 -12.16
C VAL A 29 -1.49 2.19 -13.06
N TYR A 30 -0.21 1.80 -13.13
CA TYR A 30 0.77 2.47 -13.96
C TYR A 30 0.47 2.32 -15.46
N ASP A 31 0.01 1.16 -15.90
CA ASP A 31 -0.45 0.95 -17.28
C ASP A 31 -1.66 1.83 -17.59
N ARG A 32 -2.62 1.93 -16.64
CA ARG A 32 -3.83 2.73 -16.83
C ARG A 32 -3.56 4.23 -16.89
N LEU A 33 -2.52 4.70 -16.20
CA LEU A 33 -2.06 6.10 -16.18
C LEU A 33 -1.00 6.38 -17.25
N GLU A 34 -0.52 5.35 -17.97
CA GLU A 34 0.57 5.44 -18.95
C GLU A 34 1.85 6.05 -18.33
N VAL A 35 2.12 5.65 -17.04
CA VAL A 35 3.28 6.18 -16.31
C VAL A 35 4.58 5.94 -17.06
N GLY A 36 5.35 7.01 -17.28
CA GLY A 36 6.57 6.96 -18.05
C GLY A 36 7.52 8.16 -17.83
N PRO A 37 8.49 8.32 -18.74
CA PRO A 37 9.47 9.40 -18.65
C PRO A 37 8.84 10.79 -18.63
N GLY A 38 9.28 11.61 -17.68
CA GLY A 38 8.79 12.96 -17.49
C GLY A 38 7.66 13.11 -16.47
N ASP A 39 7.00 12.01 -16.07
CA ASP A 39 6.02 12.01 -14.99
C ASP A 39 6.68 12.14 -13.63
N ARG A 40 6.00 12.83 -12.73
CA ARG A 40 6.36 12.94 -11.31
C ARG A 40 5.26 12.33 -10.45
N LEU A 41 5.61 11.32 -9.69
CA LEU A 41 4.71 10.56 -8.83
C LEU A 41 4.98 10.83 -7.35
N LEU A 42 3.91 10.98 -6.58
CA LEU A 42 3.93 10.98 -5.11
C LEU A 42 3.22 9.73 -4.60
N GLY A 43 3.95 8.85 -3.91
CA GLY A 43 3.38 7.67 -3.26
C GLY A 43 3.17 7.92 -1.77
N LEU A 44 1.93 7.83 -1.27
CA LEU A 44 1.62 7.89 0.15
C LEU A 44 1.67 6.49 0.76
N ASP A 45 2.11 6.41 2.03
CA ASP A 45 2.29 5.16 2.76
C ASP A 45 3.05 4.14 1.92
N CYS A 46 4.20 4.61 1.36
CA CYS A 46 4.93 3.90 0.31
C CYS A 46 5.68 2.65 0.80
N GLY A 47 5.61 2.32 2.09
CA GLY A 47 6.27 1.16 2.67
C GLY A 47 7.78 1.18 2.47
N ALA A 48 8.33 0.06 2.02
CA ALA A 48 9.75 -0.02 1.64
C ALA A 48 10.03 0.44 0.19
N GLY A 49 9.03 0.99 -0.51
CA GLY A 49 9.20 1.72 -1.76
C GLY A 49 9.12 0.89 -3.04
N LEU A 50 8.58 -0.33 -3.01
CA LEU A 50 8.50 -1.16 -4.22
C LEU A 50 7.69 -0.49 -5.34
N ALA A 51 6.55 0.14 -5.00
CA ALA A 51 5.77 0.90 -5.97
C ALA A 51 6.60 2.02 -6.63
N LEU A 52 7.42 2.73 -5.85
CA LEU A 52 8.28 3.80 -6.37
C LEU A 52 9.38 3.25 -7.29
N LEU A 53 9.95 2.08 -6.95
CA LEU A 53 10.93 1.40 -7.82
C LEU A 53 10.32 1.02 -9.16
N LEU A 54 9.10 0.49 -9.17
CA LEU A 54 8.38 0.13 -10.39
C LEU A 54 8.08 1.38 -11.25
N ALA A 55 7.70 2.50 -10.61
CA ALA A 55 7.52 3.77 -11.32
C ALA A 55 8.84 4.30 -11.91
N ALA A 56 9.93 4.24 -11.12
CA ALA A 56 11.25 4.65 -11.58
C ALA A 56 11.77 3.76 -12.73
N ALA A 57 11.49 2.47 -12.71
CA ALA A 57 11.83 1.56 -13.82
C ALA A 57 11.10 1.90 -15.13
N ARG A 58 9.95 2.58 -15.05
CA ARG A 58 9.22 3.14 -16.19
C ARG A 58 9.72 4.51 -16.63
N GLY A 59 10.72 5.08 -15.93
CA GLY A 59 11.32 6.37 -16.21
C GLY A 59 10.68 7.56 -15.50
N ALA A 60 9.72 7.35 -14.62
CA ALA A 60 9.09 8.40 -13.84
C ALA A 60 9.98 8.83 -12.65
N ALA A 61 9.88 10.11 -12.26
CA ALA A 61 10.47 10.61 -11.02
C ALA A 61 9.49 10.36 -9.86
N ALA A 62 9.85 9.46 -8.94
CA ALA A 62 8.97 9.06 -7.85
C ALA A 62 9.51 9.53 -6.50
N THR A 63 8.65 10.15 -5.70
CA THR A 63 8.90 10.53 -4.30
C THR A 63 7.92 9.80 -3.41
N GLY A 64 8.38 9.26 -2.29
CA GLY A 64 7.54 8.57 -1.30
C GLY A 64 7.26 9.41 -0.07
N VAL A 65 6.16 9.09 0.60
CA VAL A 65 5.85 9.51 1.96
C VAL A 65 5.63 8.26 2.78
N GLU A 66 6.38 8.11 3.88
CA GLU A 66 6.27 6.99 4.80
C GLU A 66 6.52 7.48 6.24
N ALA A 67 5.51 7.32 7.07
CA ALA A 67 5.57 7.78 8.46
C ALA A 67 6.44 6.85 9.33
N ASP A 68 6.39 5.53 9.06
CA ASP A 68 7.19 4.55 9.80
C ASP A 68 8.68 4.73 9.51
N PRO A 69 9.52 5.02 10.52
CA PRO A 69 10.93 5.27 10.31
C PRO A 69 11.71 4.03 9.86
N ALA A 70 11.27 2.81 10.21
CA ALA A 70 11.95 1.58 9.81
C ALA A 70 11.70 1.27 8.34
N ARG A 71 10.43 1.36 7.87
CA ARG A 71 10.09 1.21 6.45
C ARG A 71 10.73 2.30 5.60
N ARG A 72 10.70 3.55 6.08
CA ARG A 72 11.35 4.68 5.41
C ARG A 72 12.85 4.49 5.28
N ALA A 73 13.53 3.91 6.28
CA ALA A 73 14.95 3.58 6.18
C ALA A 73 15.22 2.57 5.07
N LEU A 74 14.44 1.47 5.00
CA LEU A 74 14.55 0.46 3.94
C LEU A 74 14.33 1.05 2.53
N ALA A 75 13.36 1.96 2.38
CA ALA A 75 13.14 2.63 1.10
C ALA A 75 14.33 3.52 0.71
N ARG A 76 14.95 4.21 1.67
CA ARG A 76 16.16 5.02 1.43
C ARG A 76 17.38 4.17 1.11
N ASP A 77 17.53 3.00 1.70
CA ASP A 77 18.57 2.04 1.37
C ASP A 77 18.45 1.55 -0.10
N ARG A 78 17.25 1.61 -0.67
CA ARG A 78 16.97 1.40 -2.10
C ARG A 78 17.21 2.64 -2.97
N LEU A 79 17.85 3.69 -2.42
CA LEU A 79 18.16 4.97 -3.07
C LEU A 79 16.91 5.77 -3.50
N LEU A 80 15.79 5.58 -2.82
CA LEU A 80 14.57 6.33 -3.08
C LEU A 80 14.50 7.61 -2.26
N GLU A 81 13.90 8.66 -2.85
CA GLU A 81 13.53 9.87 -2.13
C GLU A 81 12.25 9.61 -1.32
N VAL A 82 12.38 9.56 0.02
CA VAL A 82 11.24 9.31 0.91
C VAL A 82 11.20 10.29 2.06
N LEU A 83 10.07 10.97 2.18
CA LEU A 83 9.75 11.96 3.19
C LEU A 83 9.02 11.32 4.38
N ALA A 84 9.09 11.96 5.55
CA ALA A 84 8.31 11.51 6.72
C ALA A 84 6.85 11.99 6.69
N GLN A 85 6.59 13.07 5.94
CA GLN A 85 5.27 13.71 5.82
C GLN A 85 5.11 14.24 4.40
N PRO A 86 3.85 14.45 3.94
CA PRO A 86 3.59 15.05 2.64
C PRO A 86 4.31 16.38 2.45
N PRO A 87 4.86 16.64 1.25
CA PRO A 87 5.52 17.90 0.96
C PRO A 87 4.50 19.04 0.92
N ALA A 88 4.89 20.22 1.45
CA ALA A 88 4.07 21.42 1.27
C ALA A 88 4.02 21.80 -0.22
N ALA A 89 2.91 22.37 -0.68
CA ALA A 89 2.75 22.81 -2.06
C ALA A 89 3.87 23.75 -2.53
N SER A 90 4.37 24.61 -1.62
CA SER A 90 5.44 25.57 -1.88
C SER A 90 6.86 24.97 -1.90
N SER A 91 7.03 23.75 -1.42
CA SER A 91 8.35 23.11 -1.32
C SER A 91 8.77 22.34 -2.56
N ALA A 92 7.83 22.00 -3.44
CA ALA A 92 8.12 21.29 -4.68
C ALA A 92 8.47 22.30 -5.78
N ALA A 93 9.65 22.16 -6.40
CA ALA A 93 10.05 22.98 -7.55
C ALA A 93 9.08 22.82 -8.74
N ARG A 94 8.41 21.69 -8.83
CA ARG A 94 7.36 21.36 -9.80
C ARG A 94 6.33 20.45 -9.12
N PRO A 95 5.01 20.66 -9.33
CA PRO A 95 3.97 19.80 -8.77
C PRO A 95 4.07 18.36 -9.32
N TYR A 96 3.43 17.42 -8.60
CA TYR A 96 3.33 16.03 -9.02
C TYR A 96 2.22 15.86 -10.07
N ASP A 97 2.44 14.99 -11.03
CA ASP A 97 1.48 14.65 -12.09
C ASP A 97 0.45 13.62 -11.58
N ALA A 98 0.89 12.74 -10.66
CA ALA A 98 0.02 11.77 -10.02
C ALA A 98 0.38 11.52 -8.55
N LEU A 99 -0.65 11.16 -7.76
CA LEU A 99 -0.54 10.70 -6.39
C LEU A 99 -1.14 9.30 -6.29
N LEU A 100 -0.41 8.38 -5.67
CA LEU A 100 -0.86 7.03 -5.36
C LEU A 100 -0.99 6.86 -3.85
N ALA A 101 -2.11 6.30 -3.40
CA ALA A 101 -2.33 6.01 -1.99
C ALA A 101 -3.12 4.71 -1.81
N PHE A 102 -2.59 3.83 -0.96
CA PHE A 102 -3.26 2.61 -0.54
C PHE A 102 -3.88 2.84 0.85
N SER A 103 -5.21 2.79 0.94
CA SER A 103 -5.96 3.03 2.18
C SER A 103 -5.48 4.25 3.01
N PRO A 104 -5.24 5.43 2.40
CA PRO A 104 -4.62 6.54 3.11
C PRO A 104 -5.53 7.05 4.23
N ALA A 105 -4.91 7.54 5.30
CA ALA A 105 -5.62 8.34 6.27
C ALA A 105 -6.13 9.64 5.61
N PRO A 106 -7.38 10.08 5.88
CA PRO A 106 -7.95 11.28 5.25
C PRO A 106 -7.08 12.52 5.42
N GLU A 107 -6.43 12.66 6.57
CA GLU A 107 -5.56 13.79 6.90
C GLU A 107 -4.28 13.77 6.05
N THR A 108 -3.69 12.60 5.84
CA THR A 108 -2.49 12.42 5.00
C THR A 108 -2.82 12.74 3.55
N LEU A 109 -3.96 12.25 3.05
CA LEU A 109 -4.43 12.58 1.71
C LEU A 109 -4.65 14.09 1.54
N ALA A 110 -5.40 14.72 2.46
CA ALA A 110 -5.68 16.15 2.40
C ALA A 110 -4.40 17.01 2.43
N ALA A 111 -3.40 16.60 3.22
CA ALA A 111 -2.11 17.29 3.28
C ALA A 111 -1.28 17.14 1.99
N ALA A 112 -1.44 16.03 1.26
CA ALA A 112 -0.66 15.74 0.06
C ALA A 112 -1.28 16.35 -1.22
N LEU A 113 -2.60 16.50 -1.29
CA LEU A 113 -3.31 17.00 -2.48
C LEU A 113 -2.78 18.33 -3.03
N PRO A 114 -2.42 19.34 -2.20
CA PRO A 114 -1.88 20.61 -2.69
C PRO A 114 -0.55 20.48 -3.45
N ALA A 115 0.17 19.37 -3.31
CA ALA A 115 1.40 19.11 -4.05
C ALA A 115 1.16 18.53 -5.46
N VAL A 116 -0.08 18.13 -5.77
CA VAL A 116 -0.47 17.59 -7.08
C VAL A 116 -0.99 18.75 -7.95
N ARG A 117 -0.61 18.76 -9.23
CA ARG A 117 -1.10 19.79 -10.16
C ARG A 117 -2.60 19.68 -10.41
N ARG A 118 -3.21 20.79 -10.82
CA ARG A 118 -4.60 20.77 -11.33
C ARG A 118 -4.72 19.78 -12.50
N GLY A 119 -5.80 19.02 -12.51
CA GLY A 119 -6.01 17.94 -13.46
C GLY A 119 -5.09 16.72 -13.27
N GLY A 120 -4.17 16.76 -12.29
CA GLY A 120 -3.32 15.63 -11.93
C GLY A 120 -4.11 14.43 -11.42
N ALA A 121 -3.60 13.24 -11.62
CA ALA A 121 -4.26 12.01 -11.20
C ALA A 121 -4.10 11.77 -9.70
N VAL A 122 -5.16 11.31 -9.04
CA VAL A 122 -5.13 10.76 -7.68
C VAL A 122 -5.68 9.35 -7.74
N VAL A 123 -4.86 8.39 -7.41
CA VAL A 123 -5.26 6.98 -7.35
C VAL A 123 -5.38 6.57 -5.90
N LEU A 124 -6.58 6.16 -5.54
CA LEU A 124 -6.88 5.57 -4.24
C LEU A 124 -7.11 4.08 -4.46
N ALA A 125 -6.44 3.23 -3.69
CA ALA A 125 -6.63 1.79 -3.76
C ALA A 125 -6.93 1.24 -2.37
N ASP A 126 -7.71 0.17 -2.33
CA ASP A 126 -8.09 -0.54 -1.10
C ASP A 126 -8.45 -2.00 -1.42
N TRP A 127 -8.69 -2.75 -0.40
CA TRP A 127 -9.26 -4.10 -0.51
C TRP A 127 -10.53 -4.08 -1.38
N GLY A 128 -10.72 -5.13 -2.15
CA GLY A 128 -11.98 -5.37 -2.86
C GLY A 128 -13.11 -5.76 -1.92
N PRO A 129 -14.26 -6.20 -2.48
CA PRO A 129 -15.38 -6.64 -1.68
C PRO A 129 -14.97 -7.80 -0.75
N ALA A 130 -15.50 -7.83 0.48
CA ALA A 130 -15.11 -8.80 1.50
C ALA A 130 -15.23 -10.26 1.02
N GLU A 131 -16.26 -10.57 0.22
CA GLU A 131 -16.46 -11.91 -0.36
C GLU A 131 -15.40 -12.31 -1.42
N ARG A 132 -14.53 -11.40 -1.79
CA ARG A 132 -13.41 -11.60 -2.72
C ARG A 132 -12.04 -11.43 -2.07
N CYS A 133 -12.01 -11.32 -0.75
CA CYS A 133 -10.79 -11.21 0.04
C CYS A 133 -10.70 -12.44 0.95
N THR A 134 -9.62 -13.21 0.82
CA THR A 134 -9.40 -14.45 1.59
C THR A 134 -8.42 -14.26 2.74
N VAL A 135 -7.86 -13.06 2.90
CA VAL A 135 -7.05 -12.75 4.10
C VAL A 135 -7.93 -12.89 5.33
N PRO A 136 -7.54 -13.74 6.30
CA PRO A 136 -8.37 -14.02 7.46
C PRO A 136 -8.61 -12.79 8.33
N SER A 137 -9.81 -12.70 8.90
CA SER A 137 -10.12 -11.80 10.01
C SER A 137 -10.03 -12.58 11.31
N VAL A 138 -9.34 -12.02 12.30
CA VAL A 138 -9.26 -12.55 13.66
C VAL A 138 -9.75 -11.49 14.65
N PRO A 139 -10.05 -11.80 15.90
CA PRO A 139 -10.44 -10.81 16.88
C PRO A 139 -9.45 -9.64 16.97
N GLY A 140 -9.93 -8.43 16.64
CA GLY A 140 -9.12 -7.21 16.65
C GLY A 140 -8.32 -6.94 15.37
N GLY A 141 -8.49 -7.73 14.29
CA GLY A 141 -7.75 -7.47 13.05
C GLY A 141 -8.32 -8.14 11.81
N GLY A 142 -7.91 -7.61 10.65
CA GLY A 142 -8.27 -8.11 9.34
C GLY A 142 -8.59 -7.00 8.33
N PRO A 143 -8.83 -7.36 7.06
CA PRO A 143 -9.18 -6.39 6.04
C PRO A 143 -10.48 -5.64 6.35
N ALA A 144 -10.45 -4.33 6.26
CA ALA A 144 -11.61 -3.45 6.42
C ALA A 144 -11.73 -2.52 5.21
N PRO A 145 -12.38 -2.98 4.11
CA PRO A 145 -12.51 -2.20 2.89
C PRO A 145 -13.21 -0.86 3.14
N ARG A 146 -12.67 0.21 2.57
CA ARG A 146 -13.27 1.55 2.62
C ARG A 146 -14.09 1.82 1.37
N ASP A 147 -15.07 2.68 1.51
CA ASP A 147 -15.76 3.26 0.36
C ASP A 147 -14.91 4.35 -0.28
N LEU A 148 -14.16 3.98 -1.32
CA LEU A 148 -13.27 4.89 -2.04
C LEU A 148 -14.03 6.02 -2.75
N ASP A 149 -15.28 5.81 -3.15
CA ASP A 149 -16.07 6.85 -3.81
C ASP A 149 -16.41 7.96 -2.80
N THR A 150 -16.78 7.60 -1.57
CA THR A 150 -16.95 8.56 -0.47
C THR A 150 -15.64 9.30 -0.15
N VAL A 151 -14.48 8.64 -0.20
CA VAL A 151 -13.18 9.32 0.02
C VAL A 151 -12.91 10.34 -1.08
N VAL A 152 -13.15 10.00 -2.34
CA VAL A 152 -13.00 10.89 -3.50
C VAL A 152 -13.90 12.12 -3.36
N GLU A 153 -15.18 11.92 -3.01
CA GLU A 153 -16.16 13.00 -2.82
C GLU A 153 -15.73 13.96 -1.71
N ARG A 154 -15.38 13.43 -0.53
CA ARG A 154 -14.95 14.23 0.63
C ARG A 154 -13.67 15.00 0.36
N ALA A 155 -12.79 14.46 -0.46
CA ALA A 155 -11.54 15.13 -0.87
C ALA A 155 -11.77 16.18 -1.96
N GLY A 156 -12.99 16.40 -2.46
CA GLY A 156 -13.31 17.34 -3.53
C GLY A 156 -12.68 16.98 -4.87
N LEU A 157 -12.40 15.70 -5.08
CA LEU A 157 -11.81 15.19 -6.31
C LEU A 157 -12.88 14.82 -7.33
N ARG A 158 -12.56 14.94 -8.62
CA ARG A 158 -13.45 14.56 -9.70
C ARG A 158 -13.17 13.11 -10.13
N PRO A 159 -14.13 12.18 -10.04
CA PRO A 159 -13.96 10.80 -10.51
C PRO A 159 -13.58 10.75 -12.01
N ASP A 160 -12.65 9.85 -12.37
CA ASP A 160 -12.16 9.68 -13.75
C ASP A 160 -12.11 8.20 -14.19
N GLY A 161 -12.22 7.26 -13.27
CA GLY A 161 -12.27 5.86 -13.57
C GLY A 161 -12.06 4.97 -12.35
N SER A 162 -12.21 3.67 -12.54
CA SER A 162 -11.95 2.69 -11.50
C SER A 162 -11.60 1.33 -12.10
N GLY A 163 -11.05 0.44 -11.28
CA GLY A 163 -10.77 -0.92 -11.69
C GLY A 163 -10.67 -1.88 -10.50
N ARG A 164 -10.58 -3.16 -10.83
CA ARG A 164 -10.31 -4.24 -9.89
C ARG A 164 -9.15 -5.06 -10.39
N VAL A 165 -8.28 -5.48 -9.49
CA VAL A 165 -7.07 -6.23 -9.83
C VAL A 165 -7.01 -7.48 -8.96
N PHE A 166 -6.72 -8.61 -9.57
CA PHE A 166 -6.43 -9.83 -8.87
C PHE A 166 -5.00 -9.78 -8.34
N CYS A 167 -4.86 -9.76 -7.02
CA CYS A 167 -3.59 -9.72 -6.31
C CYS A 167 -3.52 -10.92 -5.36
N PRO A 168 -3.18 -12.10 -5.85
CA PRO A 168 -3.06 -13.27 -4.98
C PRO A 168 -1.85 -13.12 -4.06
N PHE A 169 -2.03 -13.48 -2.79
CA PHE A 169 -0.91 -13.57 -1.86
C PHE A 169 -0.40 -15.01 -1.82
N GLY A 170 0.85 -15.20 -2.21
CA GLY A 170 1.52 -16.47 -2.24
C GLY A 170 2.71 -16.50 -1.29
N TYR A 171 2.68 -17.42 -0.34
CA TYR A 171 3.73 -17.57 0.68
C TYR A 171 4.35 -18.96 0.60
N ALA A 172 5.62 -19.05 1.01
CA ALA A 172 6.36 -20.30 0.98
C ALA A 172 5.80 -21.35 1.97
N ASP A 173 5.26 -20.88 3.10
CA ASP A 173 4.72 -21.67 4.20
C ASP A 173 3.79 -20.82 5.08
N VAL A 174 3.17 -21.45 6.08
CA VAL A 174 2.26 -20.77 7.04
C VAL A 174 3.01 -19.73 7.87
N ASP A 175 4.23 -20.00 8.31
CA ASP A 175 5.02 -19.05 9.11
C ASP A 175 5.32 -17.75 8.32
N SER A 176 5.71 -17.91 7.06
CA SER A 176 5.91 -16.76 6.15
C SER A 176 4.61 -16.00 5.90
N ALA A 177 3.46 -16.70 5.80
CA ALA A 177 2.17 -16.06 5.63
C ALA A 177 1.77 -15.25 6.88
N VAL A 178 1.93 -15.81 8.07
CA VAL A 178 1.67 -15.13 9.34
C VAL A 178 2.54 -13.88 9.47
N ARG A 179 3.84 -13.99 9.30
CA ARG A 179 4.78 -12.86 9.35
C ARG A 179 4.45 -11.78 8.34
N GLY A 180 4.19 -12.18 7.08
CA GLY A 180 3.80 -11.24 6.02
C GLY A 180 2.51 -10.51 6.36
N LEU A 181 1.48 -11.21 6.82
CA LEU A 181 0.19 -10.61 7.18
C LEU A 181 0.29 -9.72 8.42
N LEU A 182 0.99 -10.14 9.46
CA LEU A 182 1.22 -9.29 10.65
C LEU A 182 1.99 -8.02 10.30
N SER A 183 2.89 -8.06 9.32
CA SER A 183 3.62 -6.88 8.87
C SER A 183 2.76 -5.83 8.18
N THR A 184 1.51 -6.13 7.83
CA THR A 184 0.58 -5.18 7.18
C THR A 184 0.05 -4.12 8.12
N GLY A 185 0.07 -4.35 9.44
CA GLY A 185 -0.62 -3.54 10.44
C GLY A 185 -2.12 -3.83 10.56
N LEU A 186 -2.67 -4.74 9.75
CA LEU A 186 -4.10 -5.10 9.80
C LEU A 186 -4.53 -5.71 11.14
N TYR A 187 -3.57 -6.21 11.91
CA TYR A 187 -3.79 -6.93 13.17
C TYR A 187 -3.28 -6.17 14.40
N ASP A 188 -2.88 -4.90 14.23
CA ASP A 188 -2.36 -4.07 15.33
C ASP A 188 -3.42 -3.74 16.41
N GLY A 189 -4.69 -3.92 16.09
CA GLY A 189 -5.80 -3.76 17.02
C GLY A 189 -6.04 -4.94 17.96
N ALA A 190 -5.31 -6.05 17.78
CA ALA A 190 -5.45 -7.21 18.67
C ALA A 190 -4.90 -6.92 20.06
N SER A 191 -5.66 -7.28 21.11
CA SER A 191 -5.26 -7.06 22.50
C SER A 191 -4.11 -7.97 22.96
N ASP A 192 -3.91 -9.10 22.29
CA ASP A 192 -2.84 -10.07 22.53
C ASP A 192 -2.23 -10.50 21.19
N ALA A 193 -1.01 -10.01 20.91
CA ALA A 193 -0.32 -10.30 19.67
C ALA A 193 0.01 -11.79 19.48
N SER A 194 0.34 -12.51 20.57
CA SER A 194 0.65 -13.94 20.51
C SER A 194 -0.59 -14.80 20.24
N LEU A 195 -1.75 -14.37 20.75
CA LEU A 195 -3.02 -15.01 20.45
C LEU A 195 -3.41 -14.75 18.98
N ALA A 196 -3.30 -13.51 18.52
CA ALA A 196 -3.59 -13.15 17.14
C ALA A 196 -2.72 -13.92 16.14
N GLU A 197 -1.44 -14.12 16.44
CA GLU A 197 -0.52 -14.93 15.64
C GLU A 197 -1.00 -16.39 15.51
N LYS A 198 -1.41 -17.01 16.63
CA LYS A 198 -1.93 -18.40 16.65
C LYS A 198 -3.26 -18.51 15.90
N GLU A 199 -4.20 -17.61 16.16
CA GLU A 199 -5.49 -17.59 15.48
C GLU A 199 -5.33 -17.38 13.97
N LEU A 200 -4.37 -16.52 13.57
CA LEU A 200 -4.05 -16.31 12.17
C LEU A 200 -3.46 -17.57 11.53
N ALA A 201 -2.53 -18.25 12.20
CA ALA A 201 -1.96 -19.50 11.73
C ALA A 201 -3.06 -20.57 11.53
N GLU A 202 -3.96 -20.72 12.51
CA GLU A 202 -5.09 -21.66 12.41
C GLU A 202 -6.04 -21.29 11.25
N ALA A 203 -6.33 -20.00 11.07
CA ALA A 203 -7.22 -19.53 10.00
C ALA A 203 -6.61 -19.68 8.61
N LEU A 204 -5.29 -19.86 8.48
CA LEU A 204 -4.60 -20.07 7.21
C LEU A 204 -4.61 -21.53 6.73
N HIS A 205 -4.84 -22.50 7.59
CA HIS A 205 -4.85 -23.92 7.21
C HIS A 205 -5.71 -24.28 6.00
N PRO A 206 -6.95 -23.71 5.82
CA PRO A 206 -7.74 -24.01 4.63
C PRO A 206 -7.11 -23.55 3.31
N PHE A 207 -6.12 -22.69 3.37
CA PHE A 207 -5.42 -22.10 2.20
C PHE A 207 -4.04 -22.72 1.97
N GLU A 208 -3.64 -23.66 2.82
CA GLU A 208 -2.40 -24.42 2.65
C GLU A 208 -2.58 -25.46 1.54
N ARG A 209 -1.60 -25.52 0.65
CA ARG A 209 -1.55 -26.47 -0.45
C ARG A 209 -0.77 -27.73 -0.05
N PRO A 210 -0.92 -28.83 -0.82
CA PRO A 210 -0.20 -30.07 -0.51
C PRO A 210 1.34 -29.94 -0.50
N ASP A 211 1.89 -28.91 -1.13
CA ASP A 211 3.32 -28.60 -1.15
C ASP A 211 3.77 -27.71 0.02
N GLY A 212 2.86 -27.40 0.95
CA GLY A 212 3.11 -26.54 2.11
C GLY A 212 3.01 -25.04 1.84
N THR A 213 2.82 -24.63 0.58
CA THR A 213 2.64 -23.19 0.26
C THR A 213 1.25 -22.71 0.66
N VAL A 214 1.14 -21.43 0.99
CA VAL A 214 -0.15 -20.77 1.29
C VAL A 214 -0.54 -19.86 0.13
N TRP A 215 -1.80 -19.96 -0.31
CA TRP A 215 -2.30 -19.18 -1.41
C TRP A 215 -3.65 -18.53 -1.09
N LEU A 216 -3.66 -17.19 -1.05
CA LEU A 216 -4.83 -16.38 -0.74
C LEU A 216 -5.23 -15.58 -1.99
N PRO A 217 -6.28 -15.97 -2.72
CA PRO A 217 -6.80 -15.19 -3.84
C PRO A 217 -7.50 -13.93 -3.30
N ASN A 218 -6.94 -12.76 -3.61
CA ASN A 218 -7.48 -11.47 -3.20
C ASN A 218 -7.74 -10.59 -4.40
N ILE A 219 -8.76 -9.73 -4.30
CA ILE A 219 -9.03 -8.67 -5.25
C ILE A 219 -8.85 -7.33 -4.55
N PHE A 220 -8.16 -6.42 -5.22
CA PHE A 220 -8.06 -5.02 -4.83
C PHE A 220 -8.89 -4.16 -5.77
N ARG A 221 -9.44 -3.07 -5.24
CA ARG A 221 -10.13 -2.03 -6.00
C ARG A 221 -9.26 -0.78 -6.02
N TYR A 222 -9.27 -0.08 -7.14
CA TYR A 222 -8.74 1.28 -7.21
C TYR A 222 -9.74 2.23 -7.87
N VAL A 223 -9.63 3.49 -7.52
CA VAL A 223 -10.36 4.60 -8.15
C VAL A 223 -9.33 5.63 -8.61
N ILE A 224 -9.49 6.12 -9.83
CA ILE A 224 -8.74 7.24 -10.37
C ILE A 224 -9.64 8.47 -10.30
N ALA A 225 -9.12 9.54 -9.75
CA ALA A 225 -9.78 10.84 -9.71
C ALA A 225 -8.81 11.94 -10.14
N ARG A 226 -9.32 13.12 -10.40
CA ARG A 226 -8.54 14.30 -10.81
C ARG A 226 -8.67 15.43 -9.81
N VAL A 227 -7.56 16.12 -9.57
CA VAL A 227 -7.56 17.36 -8.81
C VAL A 227 -8.32 18.42 -9.60
N ALA A 228 -9.28 19.12 -8.98
CA ALA A 228 -10.14 20.12 -9.59
C ALA A 228 -9.39 21.39 -10.06
#